data_521939051c9c664b9b3df852638f607b
#
_entry.id   521939051c9c664b9b3df852638f607b
#
_cell.length_a   1.000
_cell.length_b   1.000
_cell.length_c   1.000
_cell.angle_alpha   90.00
_cell.angle_beta   90.00
_cell.angle_gamma   90.00
#
_symmetry.space_group_name_H-M   'P 1'
#
loop_
_entity.id
_entity.type
_entity.pdbx_description
1 polymer ?
#
loop_
_entity_poly.entity_id
_entity_poly.type
_entity_poly.pdbx_seq_one_letter_code
_entity_poly.pdbx_strand_id
1 'polypeptide(L)'
;MIRMSARDVAKATQAALLVEGTRPLAGEAEIDSRRVDKDSLFVAFAGEKVDGNSYVDAALDAGAAIVCVSAEPAAATLDHARAMGASVLRAVDDDCEEFLLCLAGEWRRLHPSWTVVAVTGSVGKTTTKDMLKTGIATAKRVHATSGNHNNLIGLPMT
;
A
#
# COMPACT_ATOMS: atom_id res chain seq x y z
N MET A 1 8.27 7.13 6.28
CA MET A 1 6.98 6.83 6.94
C MET A 1 5.94 7.76 6.36
N ILE A 2 4.94 7.20 5.68
CA ILE A 2 3.81 7.93 5.09
C ILE A 2 2.94 8.45 6.24
N ARG A 3 2.47 9.69 6.14
CA ARG A 3 1.38 10.19 6.99
C ARG A 3 0.33 10.80 6.09
N MET A 4 -0.77 10.10 5.91
CA MET A 4 -1.91 10.57 5.12
C MET A 4 -3.20 10.27 5.86
N SER A 5 -4.15 11.18 5.80
CA SER A 5 -5.51 10.87 6.26
C SER A 5 -6.20 9.92 5.27
N ALA A 6 -7.24 9.22 5.72
CA ALA A 6 -8.04 8.38 4.81
C ALA A 6 -8.66 9.20 3.67
N ARG A 7 -9.00 10.46 3.92
CA ARG A 7 -9.50 11.38 2.88
C ARG A 7 -8.44 11.70 1.83
N ASP A 8 -7.19 11.91 2.26
CA ASP A 8 -6.10 12.18 1.31
C ASP A 8 -5.83 10.95 0.44
N VAL A 9 -5.84 9.75 1.06
CA VAL A 9 -5.71 8.49 0.34
C VAL A 9 -6.87 8.31 -0.64
N ALA A 10 -8.12 8.47 -0.18
CA ALA A 10 -9.30 8.37 -1.04
C ALA A 10 -9.25 9.35 -2.22
N LYS A 11 -8.83 10.60 -1.97
CA LYS A 11 -8.68 11.62 -3.02
C LYS A 11 -7.58 11.26 -4.02
N ALA A 12 -6.44 10.76 -3.55
CA ALA A 12 -5.31 10.38 -4.40
C ALA A 12 -5.63 9.19 -5.31
N THR A 13 -6.41 8.25 -4.80
CA THR A 13 -6.75 6.99 -5.47
C THR A 13 -8.13 6.99 -6.11
N GLN A 14 -8.93 8.03 -5.89
CA GLN A 14 -10.34 8.13 -6.25
C GLN A 14 -11.24 7.04 -5.63
N ALA A 15 -10.72 6.33 -4.63
CA ALA A 15 -11.43 5.26 -3.94
C ALA A 15 -12.65 5.79 -3.16
N ALA A 16 -13.69 4.99 -3.08
CA ALA A 16 -14.86 5.31 -2.27
C ALA A 16 -14.52 5.15 -0.77
N LEU A 17 -14.70 6.21 0.01
CA LEU A 17 -14.52 6.17 1.47
C LEU A 17 -15.80 5.66 2.12
N LEU A 18 -15.82 4.39 2.52
CA LEU A 18 -16.99 3.72 3.12
C LEU A 18 -17.09 3.98 4.63
N VAL A 19 -15.95 3.98 5.32
CA VAL A 19 -15.82 4.33 6.74
C VAL A 19 -14.65 5.28 6.91
N GLU A 20 -14.88 6.40 7.57
CA GLU A 20 -13.83 7.32 7.97
C GLU A 20 -13.50 7.10 9.45
N GLY A 21 -12.33 6.55 9.72
CA GLY A 21 -11.77 6.38 11.06
C GLY A 21 -10.97 7.59 11.51
N THR A 22 -10.47 7.51 12.73
CA THR A 22 -9.68 8.58 13.37
C THR A 22 -8.18 8.40 13.21
N ARG A 23 -7.74 7.22 12.80
CA ARG A 23 -6.33 6.85 12.70
C ARG A 23 -5.78 7.19 11.31
N PRO A 24 -4.68 7.97 11.23
CA PRO A 24 -4.01 8.22 9.94
C PRO A 24 -3.18 7.02 9.53
N LEU A 25 -2.99 6.86 8.24
CA LEU A 25 -1.95 6.00 7.69
C LEU A 25 -0.58 6.55 8.10
N ALA A 26 0.19 5.77 8.83
CA ALA A 26 1.53 6.12 9.29
C ALA A 26 2.51 4.93 9.20
N GLY A 27 2.04 3.77 8.81
CA GLY A 27 2.81 2.54 8.56
C GLY A 27 3.08 2.29 7.10
N GLU A 28 3.40 1.05 6.79
CA GLU A 28 3.65 0.56 5.43
C GLU A 28 2.36 0.06 4.77
N ALA A 29 2.38 -0.09 3.45
CA ALA A 29 1.33 -0.78 2.73
C ALA A 29 1.62 -2.29 2.71
N GLU A 30 0.64 -3.11 3.03
CA GLU A 30 0.74 -4.56 3.10
C GLU A 30 -0.42 -5.23 2.35
N ILE A 31 -0.11 -6.35 1.72
CA ILE A 31 -1.07 -7.21 1.03
C ILE A 31 -1.24 -8.56 1.73
N ASP A 32 -0.39 -8.83 2.71
CA ASP A 32 -0.46 -10.02 3.57
C ASP A 32 -0.89 -9.59 4.97
N SER A 33 -2.09 -10.00 5.40
CA SER A 33 -2.65 -9.61 6.70
C SER A 33 -1.77 -10.00 7.89
N ARG A 34 -0.90 -11.01 7.74
CA ARG A 34 0.04 -11.47 8.78
C ARG A 34 1.22 -10.51 8.98
N ARG A 35 1.44 -9.61 8.04
CA ARG A 35 2.52 -8.60 8.07
C ARG A 35 2.02 -7.21 8.41
N VAL A 36 0.71 -7.08 8.57
CA VAL A 36 0.08 -5.82 8.97
C VAL A 36 0.58 -5.41 10.35
N ASP A 37 1.10 -4.20 10.43
CA ASP A 37 1.52 -3.55 11.67
C ASP A 37 0.58 -2.38 12.02
N LYS A 38 0.80 -1.81 13.20
CA LYS A 38 0.04 -0.66 13.67
C LYS A 38 0.12 0.51 12.68
N ASP A 39 -1.04 1.09 12.39
CA ASP A 39 -1.20 2.27 11.53
C ASP A 39 -0.81 2.06 10.05
N SER A 40 -0.72 0.80 9.60
CA SER A 40 -0.47 0.43 8.21
C SER A 40 -1.71 0.53 7.33
N LEU A 41 -1.49 0.43 6.02
CA LEU A 41 -2.52 0.20 5.01
C LEU A 41 -2.54 -1.29 4.65
N PHE A 42 -3.70 -1.94 4.74
CA PHE A 42 -3.90 -3.25 4.17
C PHE A 42 -4.67 -3.15 2.85
N VAL A 43 -4.19 -3.80 1.80
CA VAL A 43 -4.85 -3.83 0.49
C VAL A 43 -5.30 -5.25 0.19
N ALA A 44 -6.62 -5.44 0.14
CA ALA A 44 -7.28 -6.74 -0.01
C ALA A 44 -7.49 -7.08 -1.49
N PHE A 45 -6.51 -7.76 -2.09
CA PHE A 45 -6.63 -8.26 -3.46
C PHE A 45 -7.56 -9.48 -3.54
N ALA A 46 -8.45 -9.50 -4.52
CA ALA A 46 -9.15 -10.70 -4.92
C ALA A 46 -8.23 -11.58 -5.78
N GLY A 47 -7.64 -12.59 -5.18
CA GLY A 47 -6.75 -13.52 -5.88
C GLY A 47 -7.48 -14.82 -6.28
N GLU A 48 -6.94 -15.54 -7.27
CA GLU A 48 -7.52 -16.80 -7.75
C GLU A 48 -7.60 -17.90 -6.67
N LYS A 49 -6.66 -17.96 -5.75
CA LYS A 49 -6.56 -18.99 -4.71
C LYS A 49 -6.95 -18.48 -3.33
N VAL A 50 -6.77 -17.21 -3.10
CA VAL A 50 -6.98 -16.57 -1.81
C VAL A 50 -7.63 -15.21 -2.05
N ASP A 51 -8.81 -15.00 -1.48
CA ASP A 51 -9.46 -13.69 -1.51
C ASP A 51 -9.00 -12.87 -0.30
N GLY A 52 -8.26 -11.80 -0.56
CA GLY A 52 -7.78 -10.86 0.46
C GLY A 52 -8.92 -10.20 1.26
N ASN A 53 -10.10 -10.04 0.65
CA ASN A 53 -11.26 -9.46 1.34
C ASN A 53 -11.67 -10.29 2.58
N SER A 54 -11.42 -11.59 2.58
CA SER A 54 -11.69 -12.48 3.73
C SER A 54 -10.77 -12.21 4.94
N TYR A 55 -9.69 -11.44 4.77
CA TYR A 55 -8.71 -11.15 5.83
C TYR A 55 -8.78 -9.72 6.34
N VAL A 56 -9.78 -8.94 5.93
CA VAL A 56 -9.95 -7.54 6.34
C VAL A 56 -10.09 -7.43 7.85
N ASP A 57 -10.93 -8.26 8.48
CA ASP A 57 -11.10 -8.24 9.94
C ASP A 57 -9.80 -8.60 10.67
N ALA A 58 -9.05 -9.57 10.18
CA ALA A 58 -7.74 -9.92 10.76
C ALA A 58 -6.72 -8.77 10.60
N ALA A 59 -6.75 -8.03 9.50
CA ALA A 59 -5.90 -6.85 9.31
C ALA A 59 -6.31 -5.70 10.24
N LEU A 60 -7.60 -5.50 10.49
CA LEU A 60 -8.10 -4.53 11.47
C LEU A 60 -7.63 -4.88 12.89
N ASP A 61 -7.73 -6.15 13.29
CA ASP A 61 -7.24 -6.65 14.57
C ASP A 61 -5.74 -6.50 14.74
N ALA A 62 -4.98 -6.71 13.66
CA ALA A 62 -3.52 -6.50 13.64
C ALA A 62 -3.12 -5.02 13.73
N GLY A 63 -4.06 -4.10 13.52
CA GLY A 63 -3.85 -2.68 13.72
C GLY A 63 -3.76 -1.84 12.45
N ALA A 64 -4.28 -2.30 11.32
CA ALA A 64 -4.40 -1.46 10.13
C ALA A 64 -5.17 -0.17 10.45
N ALA A 65 -4.67 0.97 10.01
CA ALA A 65 -5.39 2.24 10.11
C ALA A 65 -6.34 2.43 8.93
N ILE A 66 -5.97 1.89 7.79
CA ILE A 66 -6.76 1.95 6.56
C ILE A 66 -6.77 0.54 5.94
N VAL A 67 -7.93 0.11 5.48
CA VAL A 67 -8.05 -1.06 4.62
C VAL A 67 -8.67 -0.67 3.29
N CYS A 68 -8.10 -1.15 2.19
CA CYS A 68 -8.66 -1.01 0.86
C CYS A 68 -9.20 -2.36 0.40
N VAL A 69 -10.47 -2.39 0.01
CA VAL A 69 -11.17 -3.61 -0.43
C VAL A 69 -11.49 -3.56 -1.92
N SER A 70 -11.54 -4.74 -2.54
CA SER A 70 -11.94 -4.94 -3.94
C SER A 70 -13.37 -5.47 -4.07
N ALA A 71 -14.12 -5.54 -2.98
CA ALA A 71 -15.52 -5.96 -2.98
C ALA A 71 -16.29 -5.20 -1.89
N GLU A 72 -17.62 -5.23 -1.96
CA GLU A 72 -18.47 -4.63 -0.93
C GLU A 72 -18.30 -5.40 0.39
N PRO A 73 -17.80 -4.77 1.46
CA PRO A 73 -17.61 -5.45 2.73
C PRO A 73 -18.93 -5.66 3.48
N ALA A 74 -18.99 -6.69 4.31
CA ALA A 74 -20.15 -6.91 5.16
C ALA A 74 -20.35 -5.77 6.18
N ALA A 75 -21.60 -5.52 6.58
CA ALA A 75 -21.89 -4.48 7.57
C ALA A 75 -21.13 -4.69 8.89
N ALA A 76 -20.96 -5.95 9.33
CA ALA A 76 -20.19 -6.29 10.52
C ALA A 76 -18.71 -5.83 10.41
N THR A 77 -18.08 -5.99 9.25
CA THR A 77 -16.71 -5.53 9.01
C THR A 77 -16.62 -4.00 9.05
N LEU A 78 -17.62 -3.30 8.53
CA LEU A 78 -17.67 -1.82 8.62
C LEU A 78 -17.83 -1.36 10.09
N ASP A 79 -18.63 -2.05 10.87
CA ASP A 79 -18.81 -1.76 12.30
C ASP A 79 -17.54 -2.08 13.09
N HIS A 80 -16.87 -3.17 12.77
CA HIS A 80 -15.56 -3.50 13.33
C HIS A 80 -14.52 -2.42 13.04
N ALA A 81 -14.43 -1.97 11.80
CA ALA A 81 -13.52 -0.87 11.44
C ALA A 81 -13.81 0.42 12.23
N ARG A 82 -15.09 0.77 12.40
CA ARG A 82 -15.49 1.93 13.24
C ARG A 82 -15.03 1.76 14.68
N ALA A 83 -15.22 0.58 15.27
CA ALA A 83 -14.81 0.28 16.64
C ALA A 83 -13.29 0.37 16.82
N MET A 84 -12.52 -0.03 15.80
CA MET A 84 -11.05 0.07 15.79
C MET A 84 -10.53 1.47 15.43
N GLY A 85 -11.39 2.41 15.08
CA GLY A 85 -11.02 3.74 14.60
C GLY A 85 -10.28 3.70 13.27
N ALA A 86 -10.44 2.62 12.51
CA ALA A 86 -9.84 2.41 11.21
C ALA A 86 -10.77 2.91 10.08
N SER A 87 -10.21 3.16 8.92
CA SER A 87 -10.94 3.58 7.72
C SER A 87 -11.05 2.44 6.72
N VAL A 88 -12.17 2.41 6.00
CA VAL A 88 -12.41 1.45 4.91
C VAL A 88 -12.61 2.21 3.62
N LEU A 89 -11.79 1.89 2.62
CA LEU A 89 -11.91 2.37 1.26
C LEU A 89 -12.26 1.22 0.32
N ARG A 90 -13.01 1.51 -0.73
CA ARG A 90 -13.22 0.57 -1.82
C ARG A 90 -12.54 1.11 -3.07
N ALA A 91 -11.72 0.28 -3.70
CA ALA A 91 -11.03 0.63 -4.93
C ALA A 91 -12.04 0.93 -6.07
N VAL A 92 -11.70 1.84 -6.96
CA VAL A 92 -12.49 2.10 -8.17
C VAL A 92 -12.47 0.84 -9.03
N ASP A 93 -13.63 0.47 -9.55
CA ASP A 93 -13.79 -0.74 -10.38
C ASP A 93 -13.21 -2.02 -9.75
N ASP A 94 -13.12 -2.03 -8.40
CA ASP A 94 -12.53 -3.11 -7.59
C ASP A 94 -11.04 -3.38 -7.90
N ASP A 95 -10.36 -2.42 -8.55
CA ASP A 95 -8.96 -2.52 -8.99
C ASP A 95 -7.98 -2.03 -7.91
N CYS A 96 -7.51 -2.97 -7.08
CA CYS A 96 -6.51 -2.71 -6.06
C CYS A 96 -5.10 -2.48 -6.62
N GLU A 97 -4.79 -2.88 -7.85
CA GLU A 97 -3.50 -2.58 -8.50
C GLU A 97 -3.44 -1.10 -8.86
N GLU A 98 -4.48 -0.60 -9.51
CA GLU A 98 -4.59 0.83 -9.85
C GLU A 98 -4.63 1.69 -8.58
N PHE A 99 -5.33 1.24 -7.53
CA PHE A 99 -5.32 1.91 -6.23
C PHE A 99 -3.88 2.09 -5.70
N LEU A 100 -3.06 1.04 -5.69
CA LEU A 100 -1.67 1.12 -5.24
C LEU A 100 -0.81 2.01 -6.13
N LEU A 101 -0.98 1.93 -7.44
CA LEU A 101 -0.26 2.77 -8.40
C LEU A 101 -0.56 4.26 -8.20
N CYS A 102 -1.83 4.61 -8.05
CA CYS A 102 -2.26 5.98 -7.77
C CYS A 102 -1.71 6.49 -6.43
N LEU A 103 -1.76 5.67 -5.38
CA LEU A 103 -1.22 6.04 -4.06
C LEU A 103 0.30 6.26 -4.12
N ALA A 104 1.04 5.36 -4.76
CA ALA A 104 2.49 5.49 -4.93
C ALA A 104 2.85 6.73 -5.77
N GLY A 105 2.08 7.01 -6.82
CA GLY A 105 2.22 8.21 -7.64
C GLY A 105 2.05 9.49 -6.83
N GLU A 106 1.02 9.56 -6.00
CA GLU A 106 0.78 10.71 -5.11
C GLU A 106 1.90 10.83 -4.07
N TRP A 107 2.32 9.72 -3.46
CA TRP A 107 3.43 9.69 -2.53
C TRP A 107 4.71 10.22 -3.15
N ARG A 108 5.01 9.79 -4.38
CA ARG A 108 6.15 10.30 -5.15
C ARG A 108 6.02 11.79 -5.44
N ARG A 109 4.82 12.29 -5.75
CA ARG A 109 4.53 13.70 -6.00
C ARG A 109 4.77 14.57 -4.77
N LEU A 110 4.44 14.06 -3.58
CA LEU A 110 4.66 14.75 -2.30
C LEU A 110 6.15 14.84 -1.92
N HIS A 111 7.02 14.10 -2.60
CA HIS A 111 8.46 14.08 -2.34
C HIS A 111 9.29 14.49 -3.58
N PRO A 112 9.15 15.73 -4.07
CA PRO A 112 9.80 16.17 -5.31
C PRO A 112 11.34 16.18 -5.22
N SER A 113 11.90 16.21 -4.02
CA SER A 113 13.35 16.17 -3.79
C SER A 113 13.98 14.77 -3.97
N TRP A 114 13.16 13.72 -4.09
CA TRP A 114 13.70 12.39 -4.30
C TRP A 114 14.25 12.23 -5.72
N THR A 115 15.42 11.65 -5.82
CA THR A 115 15.97 11.16 -7.09
C THR A 115 15.55 9.70 -7.26
N VAL A 116 14.73 9.42 -8.26
CA VAL A 116 14.29 8.07 -8.60
C VAL A 116 15.13 7.56 -9.75
N VAL A 117 15.72 6.38 -9.58
CA VAL A 117 16.48 5.69 -10.62
C VAL A 117 15.74 4.40 -10.97
N ALA A 118 15.33 4.28 -12.22
CA ALA A 118 14.71 3.07 -12.74
C ALA A 118 15.72 2.25 -13.55
N VAL A 119 15.71 0.93 -13.35
CA VAL A 119 16.55 -0.02 -14.08
C VAL A 119 15.67 -0.96 -14.88
N THR A 120 15.81 -0.93 -16.21
CA THR A 120 15.11 -1.83 -17.13
C THR A 120 16.09 -2.66 -17.96
N GLY A 121 15.62 -3.73 -18.58
CA GLY A 121 16.43 -4.61 -19.44
C GLY A 121 16.01 -6.06 -19.34
N SER A 122 16.46 -6.88 -20.26
CA SER A 122 16.14 -8.33 -20.30
C SER A 122 16.90 -9.11 -19.21
N VAL A 123 18.15 -8.74 -18.95
CA VAL A 123 19.05 -9.41 -17.99
C VAL A 123 19.76 -8.38 -17.11
N GLY A 124 20.13 -8.77 -15.90
CA GLY A 124 21.01 -7.97 -15.02
C GLY A 124 20.31 -6.87 -14.20
N LYS A 125 18.99 -6.68 -14.32
CA LYS A 125 18.25 -5.64 -13.57
C LYS A 125 18.52 -5.68 -12.06
N THR A 126 18.37 -6.84 -11.43
CA THR A 126 18.56 -7.01 -9.98
C THR A 126 20.00 -6.71 -9.58
N THR A 127 20.97 -7.27 -10.31
CA THR A 127 22.39 -7.01 -10.04
C THR A 127 22.72 -5.53 -10.18
N THR A 128 22.28 -4.87 -11.25
CA THR A 128 22.51 -3.45 -11.46
C THR A 128 21.89 -2.60 -10.35
N LYS A 129 20.64 -2.90 -9.96
CA LYS A 129 19.97 -2.24 -8.85
C LYS A 129 20.75 -2.39 -7.53
N ASP A 130 21.24 -3.59 -7.23
CA ASP A 130 21.96 -3.85 -5.97
C ASP A 130 23.34 -3.17 -5.97
N MET A 131 24.03 -3.13 -7.11
CA MET A 131 25.27 -2.37 -7.26
C MET A 131 25.04 -0.87 -7.09
N LEU A 132 24.01 -0.31 -7.71
CA LEU A 132 23.64 1.09 -7.54
C LEU A 132 23.28 1.41 -6.09
N LYS A 133 22.46 0.57 -5.44
CA LYS A 133 22.13 0.70 -4.01
C LYS A 133 23.39 0.80 -3.17
N THR A 134 24.32 -0.15 -3.35
CA THR A 134 25.56 -0.21 -2.57
C THR A 134 26.46 0.99 -2.82
N GLY A 135 26.65 1.37 -4.07
CA GLY A 135 27.49 2.52 -4.44
C GLY A 135 26.92 3.85 -3.95
N ILE A 136 25.62 4.10 -4.12
CA ILE A 136 24.99 5.36 -3.71
C ILE A 136 24.87 5.44 -2.18
N ALA A 137 24.70 4.30 -1.49
CA ALA A 137 24.58 4.26 -0.02
C ALA A 137 25.83 4.76 0.71
N THR A 138 26.99 4.84 0.04
CA THR A 138 28.20 5.43 0.60
C THR A 138 28.10 6.94 0.83
N ALA A 139 27.21 7.62 0.09
CA ALA A 139 27.11 9.08 0.11
C ALA A 139 25.70 9.61 0.39
N LYS A 140 24.65 8.79 0.20
CA LYS A 140 23.25 9.21 0.35
C LYS A 140 22.42 8.12 0.99
N ARG A 141 21.29 8.52 1.62
CA ARG A 141 20.26 7.55 2.02
C ARG A 141 19.62 6.97 0.78
N VAL A 142 19.58 5.64 0.69
CA VAL A 142 19.02 4.91 -0.45
C VAL A 142 17.96 3.93 0.03
N HIS A 143 16.81 3.98 -0.60
CA HIS A 143 15.83 2.91 -0.58
C HIS A 143 15.86 2.22 -1.94
N ALA A 144 15.72 0.91 -1.98
CA ALA A 144 15.66 0.15 -3.22
C ALA A 144 14.70 -1.01 -3.09
N THR A 145 14.02 -1.33 -4.18
CA THR A 145 13.12 -2.48 -4.27
C THR A 145 13.75 -3.74 -3.70
N SER A 146 13.07 -4.40 -2.78
CA SER A 146 13.52 -5.68 -2.20
C SER A 146 13.31 -6.82 -3.20
N GLY A 147 14.27 -7.74 -3.25
CA GLY A 147 14.15 -8.94 -4.08
C GLY A 147 13.80 -8.64 -5.54
N ASN A 148 12.79 -9.34 -6.04
CA ASN A 148 12.29 -9.27 -7.42
C ASN A 148 10.88 -8.68 -7.51
N HIS A 149 10.57 -7.67 -6.70
CA HIS A 149 9.28 -6.95 -6.71
C HIS A 149 9.21 -6.01 -7.92
N ASN A 150 9.10 -6.59 -9.12
CA ASN A 150 9.12 -5.86 -10.40
C ASN A 150 7.80 -5.97 -11.17
N ASN A 151 6.71 -6.24 -10.48
CA ASN A 151 5.35 -6.32 -11.01
C ASN A 151 4.52 -5.10 -10.56
N LEU A 152 3.27 -5.06 -11.01
CA LEU A 152 2.33 -3.95 -10.75
C LEU A 152 1.98 -3.78 -9.26
N ILE A 153 2.22 -4.79 -8.43
CA ILE A 153 2.01 -4.72 -6.99
C ILE A 153 3.32 -4.36 -6.27
N GLY A 154 4.41 -5.05 -6.59
CA GLY A 154 5.67 -4.91 -5.88
C GLY A 154 6.38 -3.57 -6.10
N LEU A 155 6.20 -2.95 -7.28
CA LEU A 155 6.80 -1.65 -7.57
C LEU A 155 6.16 -0.51 -6.76
N PRO A 156 4.83 -0.35 -6.70
CA PRO A 156 4.22 0.69 -5.88
C PRO A 156 4.43 0.50 -4.38
N MET A 157 4.68 -0.72 -3.91
CA MET A 157 5.00 -1.01 -2.51
C MET A 157 6.46 -0.73 -2.14
N THR A 158 7.30 -0.28 -3.08
CA THR A 158 8.69 0.12 -2.84
C THR A 158 8.80 1.59 -2.48
#